data_a614fda606e90c4e2e972587679476ac
#
_entry.id   a614fda606e90c4e2e972587679476ac
#
_cell.length_a   1.000
_cell.length_b   1.000
_cell.length_c   1.000
_cell.angle_alpha   90.00
_cell.angle_beta   90.00
_cell.angle_gamma   90.00
#
_symmetry.space_group_name_H-M   'P 1'
#
loop_
_entity.id
_entity.type
_entity.pdbx_description
1 polymer ?
#
loop_
_entity_poly.entity_id
_entity_poly.type
_entity_poly.pdbx_seq_one_letter_code
_entity_poly.pdbx_strand_id
1 'polypeptide(L)'
;MEKNIAILMADLSGYSALTETHGATSAADLIDKYIRIAENCLVGDSKMHQRTGDEIMFVSDYPDFLLATALNLEANTTNEENFLQIHGGLHFGKVLNRTDSYFGSTVNLASRIAAKALAGTFWCSDDFVKSLTNKSICAFKSKGSHLFKNINGQKEIYEVSIEKTTTTLVDPICRMLIVNPQYAIHHPNENELYFCSTQCLEEYNKNHNSVHYTEMLDQSENQLILN
;
A
#
# COMPACT_ATOMS: atom_id res chain seq x y z
N MET A 1 23.06 19.75 -7.00
CA MET A 1 23.07 20.55 -5.75
C MET A 1 22.48 19.70 -4.64
N GLU A 2 23.03 19.75 -3.44
CA GLU A 2 22.43 19.07 -2.28
C GLU A 2 21.32 19.93 -1.66
N LYS A 3 20.20 19.32 -1.29
CA LYS A 3 19.11 19.96 -0.56
C LYS A 3 18.37 18.95 0.31
N ASN A 4 17.62 19.44 1.30
CA ASN A 4 16.68 18.60 2.03
C ASN A 4 15.32 18.62 1.31
N ILE A 5 14.70 17.44 1.19
CA ILE A 5 13.35 17.30 0.65
C ILE A 5 12.57 16.24 1.43
N ALA A 6 11.27 16.34 1.36
CA ALA A 6 10.36 15.28 1.74
C ALA A 6 10.11 14.34 0.55
N ILE A 7 10.10 13.04 0.80
CA ILE A 7 9.83 11.99 -0.17
C ILE A 7 8.71 11.11 0.37
N LEU A 8 7.75 10.82 -0.49
CA LEU A 8 6.74 9.78 -0.31
C LEU A 8 6.93 8.75 -1.43
N MET A 9 7.12 7.50 -1.08
CA MET A 9 6.94 6.36 -1.97
C MET A 9 5.56 5.77 -1.68
N ALA A 10 4.69 5.69 -2.67
CA ALA A 10 3.36 5.12 -2.54
C ALA A 10 3.13 4.05 -3.60
N ASP A 11 2.59 2.90 -3.18
CA ASP A 11 2.47 1.70 -3.98
C ASP A 11 1.10 1.02 -3.78
N LEU A 12 0.65 0.24 -4.77
CA LEU A 12 -0.64 -0.45 -4.74
C LEU A 12 -0.50 -1.85 -4.13
N SER A 13 -1.23 -2.08 -3.05
CA SER A 13 -1.22 -3.39 -2.38
C SER A 13 -2.04 -4.42 -3.17
N GLY A 14 -1.36 -5.39 -3.77
CA GLY A 14 -2.02 -6.47 -4.50
C GLY A 14 -2.10 -6.28 -6.01
N TYR A 15 -1.37 -5.34 -6.59
CA TYR A 15 -1.36 -5.09 -8.03
C TYR A 15 -1.03 -6.34 -8.86
N SER A 16 -0.05 -7.15 -8.44
CA SER A 16 0.29 -8.41 -9.10
C SER A 16 -0.89 -9.40 -9.05
N ALA A 17 -1.55 -9.54 -7.89
CA ALA A 17 -2.70 -10.44 -7.74
C ALA A 17 -3.89 -10.00 -8.61
N LEU A 18 -4.13 -8.68 -8.71
CA LEU A 18 -5.14 -8.14 -9.61
C LEU A 18 -4.79 -8.43 -11.08
N THR A 19 -3.53 -8.26 -11.48
CA THR A 19 -3.07 -8.51 -12.84
C THR A 19 -3.26 -9.98 -13.23
N GLU A 20 -2.90 -10.91 -12.34
CA GLU A 20 -3.06 -12.35 -12.56
C GLU A 20 -4.54 -12.75 -12.65
N THR A 21 -5.42 -12.13 -11.83
CA THR A 21 -6.83 -12.50 -11.77
C THR A 21 -7.66 -11.84 -12.86
N HIS A 22 -7.46 -10.54 -13.11
CA HIS A 22 -8.29 -9.73 -14.02
C HIS A 22 -7.59 -9.34 -15.32
N GLY A 23 -6.32 -9.70 -15.49
CA GLY A 23 -5.55 -9.50 -16.71
C GLY A 23 -4.92 -8.10 -16.83
N ALA A 24 -4.01 -7.99 -17.81
CA ALA A 24 -3.19 -6.79 -18.00
C ALA A 24 -3.99 -5.53 -18.37
N THR A 25 -5.11 -5.68 -19.07
CA THR A 25 -5.96 -4.52 -19.45
C THR A 25 -6.56 -3.87 -18.19
N SER A 26 -7.18 -4.67 -17.32
CA SER A 26 -7.75 -4.16 -16.06
C SER A 26 -6.68 -3.54 -15.16
N ALA A 27 -5.47 -4.13 -15.13
CA ALA A 27 -4.34 -3.59 -14.40
C ALA A 27 -3.88 -2.23 -14.97
N ALA A 28 -3.83 -2.07 -16.29
CA ALA A 28 -3.47 -0.81 -16.94
C ALA A 28 -4.52 0.28 -16.67
N ASP A 29 -5.82 -0.05 -16.79
CA ASP A 29 -6.92 0.89 -16.49
C ASP A 29 -6.86 1.37 -15.02
N LEU A 30 -6.51 0.48 -14.10
CA LEU A 30 -6.34 0.82 -12.69
C LEU A 30 -5.15 1.76 -12.47
N ILE A 31 -4.02 1.56 -13.16
CA ILE A 31 -2.88 2.49 -13.12
C ILE A 31 -3.28 3.87 -13.65
N ASP A 32 -3.98 3.95 -14.76
CA ASP A 32 -4.43 5.23 -15.31
C ASP A 32 -5.38 5.96 -14.34
N LYS A 33 -6.23 5.20 -13.64
CA LYS A 33 -7.09 5.72 -12.58
C LYS A 33 -6.26 6.22 -11.39
N TYR A 34 -5.24 5.43 -10.97
CA TYR A 34 -4.33 5.80 -9.87
C TYR A 34 -3.60 7.10 -10.15
N ILE A 35 -3.06 7.27 -11.36
CA ILE A 35 -2.36 8.50 -11.77
C ILE A 35 -3.29 9.71 -11.66
N ARG A 36 -4.53 9.61 -12.18
CA ARG A 36 -5.50 10.72 -12.09
C ARG A 36 -5.85 11.08 -10.66
N ILE A 37 -6.05 10.08 -9.78
CA ILE A 37 -6.30 10.34 -8.35
C ILE A 37 -5.08 11.02 -7.73
N ALA A 38 -3.88 10.51 -8.00
CA ALA A 38 -2.63 11.03 -7.47
C ALA A 38 -2.38 12.49 -7.86
N GLU A 39 -2.63 12.85 -9.12
CA GLU A 39 -2.55 14.23 -9.61
C GLU A 39 -3.49 15.18 -8.87
N ASN A 40 -4.72 14.73 -8.61
CA ASN A 40 -5.73 15.51 -7.90
C ASN A 40 -5.48 15.64 -6.39
N CYS A 41 -4.60 14.80 -5.83
CA CYS A 41 -4.26 14.81 -4.41
C CYS A 41 -3.09 15.74 -4.07
N LEU A 42 -2.39 16.30 -5.04
CA LEU A 42 -1.20 17.13 -4.83
C LEU A 42 -1.54 18.42 -4.07
N VAL A 43 -0.73 18.73 -3.04
CA VAL A 43 -0.88 19.93 -2.21
C VAL A 43 0.39 20.77 -2.29
N GLY A 44 0.22 22.07 -2.42
CA GLY A 44 1.31 23.04 -2.42
C GLY A 44 2.32 22.80 -3.57
N ASP A 45 3.59 22.59 -3.23
CA ASP A 45 4.66 22.29 -4.18
C ASP A 45 4.87 20.79 -4.41
N SER A 46 4.02 19.95 -3.81
CA SER A 46 4.10 18.49 -4.01
C SER A 46 3.93 18.13 -5.47
N LYS A 47 4.73 17.21 -5.95
CA LYS A 47 4.66 16.72 -7.33
C LYS A 47 4.97 15.24 -7.42
N MET A 48 4.37 14.59 -8.40
CA MET A 48 4.82 13.28 -8.85
C MET A 48 6.16 13.43 -9.57
N HIS A 49 7.19 12.78 -9.04
CA HIS A 49 8.55 12.90 -9.55
C HIS A 49 8.93 11.76 -10.48
N GLN A 50 8.60 10.53 -10.08
CA GLN A 50 8.94 9.32 -10.82
C GLN A 50 7.87 8.26 -10.59
N ARG A 51 7.65 7.41 -11.60
CA ARG A 51 6.81 6.23 -11.51
C ARG A 51 7.56 5.00 -12.01
N THR A 52 7.41 3.89 -11.30
CA THR A 52 7.97 2.58 -11.69
C THR A 52 6.90 1.52 -11.44
N GLY A 53 6.22 1.07 -12.50
CA GLY A 53 5.07 0.19 -12.37
C GLY A 53 3.91 0.90 -11.66
N ASP A 54 3.51 0.35 -10.52
CA ASP A 54 2.48 0.86 -9.61
C ASP A 54 3.05 1.72 -8.46
N GLU A 55 4.36 1.75 -8.27
CA GLU A 55 5.00 2.66 -7.31
C GLU A 55 5.15 4.08 -7.88
N ILE A 56 4.70 5.08 -7.13
CA ILE A 56 4.86 6.50 -7.43
C ILE A 56 5.71 7.17 -6.34
N MET A 57 6.75 7.88 -6.78
CA MET A 57 7.54 8.77 -5.93
C MET A 57 6.99 10.19 -6.00
N PHE A 58 6.56 10.71 -4.87
CA PHE A 58 6.20 12.12 -4.71
C PHE A 58 7.27 12.85 -3.92
N VAL A 59 7.46 14.13 -4.22
CA VAL A 59 8.44 15.00 -3.55
C VAL A 59 7.85 16.37 -3.25
N SER A 60 8.34 16.99 -2.17
CA SER A 60 8.04 18.38 -1.81
C SER A 60 9.22 18.95 -1.03
N ASP A 61 9.46 20.25 -1.16
CA ASP A 61 10.41 20.96 -0.31
C ASP A 61 9.83 21.17 1.11
N TYR A 62 8.49 21.04 1.26
CA TYR A 62 7.75 21.23 2.52
C TYR A 62 7.10 19.93 2.99
N PRO A 63 7.58 19.31 4.07
CA PRO A 63 7.02 18.05 4.60
C PRO A 63 5.53 18.09 4.88
N ASP A 64 5.00 19.22 5.35
CA ASP A 64 3.56 19.39 5.65
C ASP A 64 2.69 19.24 4.39
N PHE A 65 3.13 19.75 3.23
CA PHE A 65 2.40 19.58 1.98
C PHE A 65 2.42 18.12 1.50
N LEU A 66 3.56 17.45 1.67
CA LEU A 66 3.65 16.05 1.30
C LEU A 66 2.83 15.14 2.22
N LEU A 67 2.75 15.48 3.52
CA LEU A 67 1.84 14.80 4.45
C LEU A 67 0.38 14.99 4.01
N ALA A 68 -0.02 16.23 3.71
CA ALA A 68 -1.38 16.50 3.23
C ALA A 68 -1.70 15.76 1.91
N THR A 69 -0.73 15.68 1.00
CA THR A 69 -0.83 14.88 -0.24
C THR A 69 -1.05 13.40 0.09
N ALA A 70 -0.28 12.82 1.03
CA ALA A 70 -0.43 11.42 1.45
C ALA A 70 -1.82 11.16 2.06
N LEU A 71 -2.32 12.08 2.91
CA LEU A 71 -3.64 11.97 3.54
C LEU A 71 -4.78 12.07 2.50
N ASN A 72 -4.67 12.99 1.54
CA ASN A 72 -5.62 13.10 0.43
C ASN A 72 -5.61 11.83 -0.43
N LEU A 73 -4.43 11.29 -0.71
CA LEU A 73 -4.28 10.07 -1.50
C LEU A 73 -4.94 8.89 -0.81
N GLU A 74 -4.72 8.70 0.50
CA GLU A 74 -5.39 7.67 1.30
C GLU A 74 -6.92 7.83 1.27
N ALA A 75 -7.42 9.04 1.56
CA ALA A 75 -8.85 9.31 1.62
C ALA A 75 -9.54 9.06 0.27
N ASN A 76 -8.95 9.52 -0.84
CA ASN A 76 -9.55 9.37 -2.15
C ASN A 76 -9.50 7.93 -2.66
N THR A 77 -8.41 7.19 -2.39
CA THR A 77 -8.29 5.80 -2.84
C THR A 77 -9.12 4.84 -1.98
N THR A 78 -9.28 5.09 -0.67
CA THR A 78 -10.08 4.23 0.21
C THR A 78 -11.58 4.26 -0.15
N ASN A 79 -12.07 5.37 -0.70
CA ASN A 79 -13.46 5.55 -1.10
C ASN A 79 -13.71 5.27 -2.59
N GLU A 80 -12.68 4.83 -3.32
CA GLU A 80 -12.78 4.60 -4.76
C GLU A 80 -13.23 3.16 -5.05
N GLU A 81 -14.33 3.01 -5.79
CA GLU A 81 -14.83 1.69 -6.19
C GLU A 81 -13.87 0.99 -7.16
N ASN A 82 -13.75 -0.33 -7.02
CA ASN A 82 -12.89 -1.16 -7.86
C ASN A 82 -11.44 -0.64 -7.88
N PHE A 83 -10.91 -0.36 -6.69
CA PHE A 83 -9.56 0.13 -6.52
C PHE A 83 -8.77 -0.77 -5.54
N LEU A 84 -7.46 -0.55 -5.40
CA LEU A 84 -6.61 -1.26 -4.45
C LEU A 84 -6.29 -0.37 -3.26
N GLN A 85 -6.01 -1.00 -2.12
CA GLN A 85 -5.41 -0.28 -1.00
C GLN A 85 -4.03 0.22 -1.41
N ILE A 86 -3.70 1.45 -1.01
CA ILE A 86 -2.33 1.95 -1.14
C ILE A 86 -1.58 1.80 0.17
N HIS A 87 -0.28 1.70 0.07
CA HIS A 87 0.62 1.82 1.20
C HIS A 87 1.79 2.72 0.84
N GLY A 88 2.47 3.28 1.84
CA GLY A 88 3.57 4.17 1.50
C GLY A 88 4.51 4.47 2.64
N GLY A 89 5.66 5.08 2.26
CA GLY A 89 6.72 5.48 3.15
C GLY A 89 7.13 6.93 2.97
N LEU A 90 7.07 7.70 4.05
CA LEU A 90 7.46 9.12 4.12
C LEU A 90 8.80 9.29 4.84
N HIS A 91 9.70 10.03 4.22
CA HIS A 91 10.96 10.42 4.85
C HIS A 91 11.37 11.83 4.44
N PHE A 92 12.04 12.55 5.35
CA PHE A 92 12.64 13.85 5.08
C PHE A 92 14.13 13.77 5.30
N GLY A 93 14.92 14.28 4.35
CA GLY A 93 16.35 14.25 4.47
C GLY A 93 17.09 14.82 3.27
N LYS A 94 18.41 14.74 3.32
CA LYS A 94 19.33 15.29 2.34
C LYS A 94 19.39 14.41 1.08
N VAL A 95 19.28 15.03 -0.08
CA VAL A 95 19.43 14.41 -1.40
C VAL A 95 20.40 15.20 -2.26
N LEU A 96 21.04 14.52 -3.19
CA LEU A 96 21.71 15.15 -4.33
C LEU A 96 20.71 15.23 -5.48
N ASN A 97 20.36 16.45 -5.90
CA ASN A 97 19.58 16.67 -7.12
C ASN A 97 20.53 16.82 -8.30
N ARG A 98 20.41 15.94 -9.29
CA ARG A 98 21.20 15.95 -10.52
C ARG A 98 20.33 15.49 -11.69
N THR A 99 20.24 16.34 -12.74
CA THR A 99 19.52 16.03 -13.99
C THR A 99 18.09 15.53 -13.72
N ASP A 100 17.34 16.29 -12.92
CA ASP A 100 15.97 15.99 -12.49
C ASP A 100 15.78 14.65 -11.76
N SER A 101 16.86 14.08 -11.21
CA SER A 101 16.83 12.88 -10.41
C SER A 101 17.39 13.14 -9.01
N TYR A 102 16.81 12.46 -8.01
CA TYR A 102 17.26 12.54 -6.62
C TYR A 102 18.04 11.30 -6.25
N PHE A 103 19.21 11.52 -5.65
CA PHE A 103 20.12 10.44 -5.21
C PHE A 103 20.42 10.59 -3.72
N GLY A 104 20.59 9.46 -3.05
CA GLY A 104 21.03 9.41 -1.65
C GLY A 104 20.26 8.43 -0.80
N SER A 105 20.69 8.30 0.45
CA SER A 105 20.08 7.40 1.44
C SER A 105 18.64 7.77 1.77
N THR A 106 18.26 9.03 1.58
CA THR A 106 16.90 9.57 1.78
C THR A 106 15.89 8.86 0.86
N VAL A 107 16.19 8.75 -0.43
CA VAL A 107 15.34 8.02 -1.40
C VAL A 107 15.22 6.55 -0.99
N ASN A 108 16.36 5.93 -0.68
CA ASN A 108 16.40 4.52 -0.29
C ASN A 108 15.59 4.25 1.00
N LEU A 109 15.68 5.15 2.00
CA LEU A 109 14.95 4.97 3.24
C LEU A 109 13.44 5.12 3.05
N ALA A 110 12.97 6.11 2.27
CA ALA A 110 11.55 6.24 1.93
C ALA A 110 11.00 4.96 1.28
N SER A 111 11.70 4.41 0.28
CA SER A 111 11.32 3.15 -0.37
C SER A 111 11.34 1.95 0.61
N ARG A 112 12.31 1.88 1.53
CA ARG A 112 12.36 0.80 2.54
C ARG A 112 11.25 0.90 3.58
N ILE A 113 10.83 2.12 3.93
CA ILE A 113 9.69 2.34 4.81
C ILE A 113 8.40 1.91 4.09
N ALA A 114 8.21 2.32 2.83
CA ALA A 114 7.07 1.91 2.02
C ALA A 114 6.94 0.38 1.95
N ALA A 115 8.04 -0.31 1.64
CA ALA A 115 8.06 -1.78 1.56
C ALA A 115 7.73 -2.51 2.87
N LYS A 116 7.76 -1.83 4.02
CA LYS A 116 7.36 -2.37 5.34
C LYS A 116 5.97 -1.96 5.78
N ALA A 117 5.42 -0.90 5.18
CA ALA A 117 4.09 -0.44 5.50
C ALA A 117 3.03 -1.48 5.12
N LEU A 118 2.02 -1.61 5.95
CA LEU A 118 0.91 -2.53 5.68
C LEU A 118 -0.04 -1.92 4.66
N ALA A 119 -0.76 -2.77 3.95
CA ALA A 119 -1.81 -2.34 3.03
C ALA A 119 -2.78 -1.35 3.71
N GLY A 120 -3.09 -0.25 3.05
CA GLY A 120 -3.95 0.81 3.58
C GLY A 120 -3.30 1.67 4.64
N THR A 121 -1.95 1.70 4.76
CA THR A 121 -1.25 2.52 5.75
C THR A 121 -0.09 3.30 5.15
N PHE A 122 0.16 4.48 5.71
CA PHE A 122 1.39 5.24 5.46
C PHE A 122 2.26 5.24 6.70
N TRP A 123 3.53 4.89 6.52
CA TRP A 123 4.53 4.94 7.58
C TRP A 123 5.51 6.08 7.34
N CYS A 124 6.10 6.60 8.39
CA CYS A 124 7.08 7.67 8.27
C CYS A 124 8.23 7.50 9.25
N SER A 125 9.38 8.10 8.92
CA SER A 125 10.51 8.17 9.83
C SER A 125 10.33 9.25 10.89
N ASP A 126 11.05 9.14 11.99
CA ASP A 126 11.17 10.18 13.03
C ASP A 126 11.69 11.51 12.46
N ASP A 127 12.65 11.46 11.51
CA ASP A 127 13.16 12.65 10.81
C ASP A 127 12.04 13.40 10.06
N PHE A 128 11.09 12.64 9.45
CA PHE A 128 9.93 13.24 8.82
C PHE A 128 8.99 13.90 9.84
N VAL A 129 8.66 13.20 10.94
CA VAL A 129 7.81 13.76 12.01
C VAL A 129 8.43 15.00 12.62
N LYS A 130 9.75 15.01 12.82
CA LYS A 130 10.47 16.17 13.37
C LYS A 130 10.46 17.37 12.44
N SER A 131 10.42 17.16 11.13
CA SER A 131 10.43 18.22 10.12
C SER A 131 9.08 18.91 9.90
N LEU A 132 7.98 18.33 10.42
CA LEU A 132 6.63 18.92 10.32
C LEU A 132 6.48 20.15 11.19
N THR A 133 5.85 21.19 10.63
CA THR A 133 5.48 22.40 11.36
C THR A 133 4.22 22.20 12.20
N ASN A 134 3.25 21.44 11.68
CA ASN A 134 2.03 21.08 12.39
C ASN A 134 1.89 19.56 12.56
N LYS A 135 2.05 19.07 13.78
CA LYS A 135 1.93 17.65 14.11
C LYS A 135 0.53 17.23 14.58
N SER A 136 -0.42 18.17 14.67
CA SER A 136 -1.77 17.91 15.15
C SER A 136 -2.78 17.53 14.06
N ILE A 137 -2.36 17.50 12.78
CA ILE A 137 -3.24 17.13 11.66
C ILE A 137 -3.60 15.63 11.64
N CYS A 138 -2.76 14.78 12.23
CA CYS A 138 -2.98 13.34 12.34
C CYS A 138 -2.22 12.79 13.54
N ALA A 139 -2.54 11.56 13.94
CA ALA A 139 -1.77 10.86 14.96
C ALA A 139 -0.58 10.12 14.34
N PHE A 140 0.50 10.03 15.10
CA PHE A 140 1.69 9.25 14.75
C PHE A 140 1.84 8.09 15.74
N LYS A 141 1.43 6.88 15.33
CA LYS A 141 1.51 5.67 16.16
C LYS A 141 2.88 5.02 16.00
N SER A 142 3.64 4.87 17.09
CA SER A 142 4.95 4.23 17.04
C SER A 142 4.84 2.79 16.52
N LYS A 143 5.70 2.46 15.59
CA LYS A 143 5.94 1.09 15.09
C LYS A 143 7.26 0.53 15.62
N GLY A 144 7.95 1.29 16.47
CA GLY A 144 9.24 0.92 17.06
C GLY A 144 10.44 1.24 16.17
N SER A 145 11.57 0.72 16.59
CA SER A 145 12.86 0.95 15.96
C SER A 145 13.20 -0.15 14.96
N HIS A 146 13.52 0.21 13.73
CA HIS A 146 13.77 -0.71 12.63
C HIS A 146 15.19 -0.59 12.07
N LEU A 147 15.77 -1.72 11.70
CA LEU A 147 16.96 -1.81 10.85
C LEU A 147 16.53 -1.99 9.41
N PHE A 148 17.09 -1.17 8.51
CA PHE A 148 16.85 -1.27 7.08
C PHE A 148 18.14 -1.65 6.34
N LYS A 149 18.02 -2.49 5.33
CA LYS A 149 19.16 -2.95 4.52
C LYS A 149 19.91 -1.76 3.91
N ASN A 150 21.21 -1.67 4.14
CA ASN A 150 22.10 -0.62 3.64
C ASN A 150 21.78 0.80 4.15
N ILE A 151 21.08 0.92 5.29
CA ILE A 151 20.85 2.19 6.00
C ILE A 151 21.56 2.09 7.35
N ASN A 152 22.34 3.11 7.69
CA ASN A 152 23.08 3.13 8.93
C ASN A 152 22.17 3.37 10.14
N GLY A 153 22.35 2.52 11.16
CA GLY A 153 21.66 2.62 12.45
C GLY A 153 20.18 2.24 12.39
N GLN A 154 19.61 2.17 13.57
CA GLN A 154 18.16 1.97 13.73
C GLN A 154 17.42 3.27 13.42
N LYS A 155 16.19 3.13 12.92
CA LYS A 155 15.30 4.24 12.60
C LYS A 155 13.97 4.05 13.33
N GLU A 156 13.58 5.05 14.11
CA GLU A 156 12.25 5.10 14.71
C GLU A 156 11.21 5.36 13.61
N ILE A 157 10.19 4.53 13.58
CA ILE A 157 9.15 4.55 12.55
C ILE A 157 7.79 4.76 13.21
N TYR A 158 6.95 5.52 12.53
CA TYR A 158 5.59 5.82 12.94
C TYR A 158 4.62 5.50 11.81
N GLU A 159 3.44 5.04 12.16
CA GLU A 159 2.30 4.98 11.26
C GLU A 159 1.55 6.31 11.35
N VAL A 160 1.28 6.89 10.19
CA VAL A 160 0.38 8.05 10.05
C VAL A 160 -1.04 7.52 10.21
N SER A 161 -1.78 8.00 11.21
CA SER A 161 -3.10 7.49 11.53
C SER A 161 -4.12 8.61 11.55
N ILE A 162 -5.15 8.46 10.69
CA ILE A 162 -6.40 9.20 10.80
C ILE A 162 -7.42 8.26 11.44
N GLU A 163 -8.32 8.78 12.26
CA GLU A 163 -9.42 7.97 12.77
C GLU A 163 -10.32 7.52 11.60
N LYS A 164 -10.30 6.22 11.33
CA LYS A 164 -11.18 5.59 10.32
C LYS A 164 -12.50 5.22 10.99
N THR A 165 -13.60 5.71 10.46
CA THR A 165 -14.95 5.43 10.97
C THR A 165 -15.60 4.19 10.34
N THR A 166 -15.00 3.59 9.31
CA THR A 166 -15.56 2.46 8.56
C THR A 166 -14.56 1.33 8.38
N THR A 167 -15.06 0.09 8.52
CA THR A 167 -14.30 -1.12 8.16
C THR A 167 -14.31 -1.27 6.63
N THR A 168 -13.15 -1.28 6.03
CA THR A 168 -13.00 -1.47 4.59
C THR A 168 -12.97 -2.97 4.28
N LEU A 169 -13.87 -3.44 3.42
CA LEU A 169 -13.86 -4.81 2.92
C LEU A 169 -12.88 -4.92 1.75
N VAL A 170 -12.15 -6.02 1.70
CA VAL A 170 -11.13 -6.29 0.67
C VAL A 170 -11.33 -7.69 0.12
N ASP A 171 -11.40 -7.81 -1.19
CA ASP A 171 -11.45 -9.11 -1.88
C ASP A 171 -10.18 -9.94 -1.53
N PRO A 172 -10.32 -11.17 -1.03
CA PRO A 172 -9.16 -11.96 -0.61
C PRO A 172 -8.28 -12.44 -1.76
N ILE A 173 -8.79 -12.47 -3.00
CA ILE A 173 -8.06 -12.94 -4.19
C ILE A 173 -7.34 -11.80 -4.90
N CYS A 174 -8.07 -10.83 -5.41
CA CYS A 174 -7.49 -9.74 -6.21
C CYS A 174 -7.12 -8.50 -5.39
N ARG A 175 -7.45 -8.48 -4.09
CA ARG A 175 -7.18 -7.39 -3.14
C ARG A 175 -7.94 -6.09 -3.40
N MET A 176 -8.89 -6.11 -4.32
CA MET A 176 -9.73 -4.97 -4.66
C MET A 176 -10.61 -4.53 -3.47
N LEU A 177 -10.75 -3.23 -3.30
CA LEU A 177 -11.63 -2.63 -2.30
C LEU A 177 -13.10 -2.85 -2.68
N ILE A 178 -13.90 -3.25 -1.68
CA ILE A 178 -15.35 -3.37 -1.80
C ILE A 178 -15.95 -2.25 -0.96
N VAL A 179 -16.20 -1.13 -1.62
CA VAL A 179 -16.73 0.08 -0.97
C VAL A 179 -18.23 -0.07 -0.68
N ASN A 180 -18.95 -0.72 -1.58
CA ASN A 180 -20.37 -0.97 -1.41
C ASN A 180 -20.66 -2.47 -1.27
N PRO A 181 -20.89 -2.98 -0.03
CA PRO A 181 -21.15 -4.40 0.21
C PRO A 181 -22.39 -4.95 -0.49
N GLN A 182 -23.34 -4.09 -0.89
CA GLN A 182 -24.56 -4.53 -1.58
C GLN A 182 -24.29 -5.13 -2.97
N TYR A 183 -23.17 -4.77 -3.58
CA TYR A 183 -22.75 -5.30 -4.88
C TYR A 183 -21.70 -6.41 -4.78
N ALA A 184 -21.26 -6.71 -3.56
CA ALA A 184 -20.30 -7.78 -3.33
C ALA A 184 -20.95 -9.17 -3.48
N ILE A 185 -20.15 -10.09 -3.95
CA ILE A 185 -20.53 -11.51 -3.99
C ILE A 185 -20.12 -12.15 -2.67
N HIS A 186 -21.08 -12.69 -1.94
CA HIS A 186 -20.85 -13.37 -0.68
C HIS A 186 -20.42 -14.81 -0.91
N HIS A 187 -19.53 -15.32 -0.07
CA HIS A 187 -19.27 -16.75 -0.04
C HIS A 187 -20.47 -17.50 0.55
N PRO A 188 -20.95 -18.60 -0.08
CA PRO A 188 -22.20 -19.27 0.33
C PRO A 188 -22.14 -19.87 1.74
N ASN A 189 -20.94 -20.24 2.23
CA ASN A 189 -20.75 -20.91 3.51
C ASN A 189 -19.93 -20.11 4.53
N GLU A 190 -19.34 -18.98 4.14
CA GLU A 190 -18.46 -18.15 4.98
C GLU A 190 -18.95 -16.71 4.99
N ASN A 191 -19.69 -16.33 6.02
CA ASN A 191 -20.42 -15.06 6.09
C ASN A 191 -19.54 -13.80 6.10
N GLU A 192 -18.26 -13.93 6.35
CA GLU A 192 -17.31 -12.80 6.42
C GLU A 192 -16.49 -12.60 5.14
N LEU A 193 -16.68 -13.47 4.12
CA LEU A 193 -15.95 -13.39 2.87
C LEU A 193 -16.77 -12.73 1.78
N TYR A 194 -16.17 -11.68 1.19
CA TYR A 194 -16.74 -10.86 0.13
C TYR A 194 -15.80 -10.82 -1.06
N PHE A 195 -16.37 -10.93 -2.27
CA PHE A 195 -15.64 -10.92 -3.53
C PHE A 195 -16.17 -9.82 -4.45
N CYS A 196 -15.27 -9.22 -5.21
CA CYS A 196 -15.63 -8.19 -6.19
C CYS A 196 -16.30 -8.79 -7.45
N SER A 197 -16.09 -10.09 -7.71
CA SER A 197 -16.58 -10.80 -8.88
C SER A 197 -16.79 -12.29 -8.64
N THR A 198 -17.63 -12.94 -9.48
CA THR A 198 -17.77 -14.40 -9.48
C THR A 198 -16.47 -15.12 -9.81
N GLN A 199 -15.63 -14.51 -10.67
CA GLN A 199 -14.31 -15.04 -11.01
C GLN A 199 -13.41 -15.17 -9.76
N CYS A 200 -13.39 -14.16 -8.87
CA CYS A 200 -12.63 -14.20 -7.62
C CYS A 200 -13.19 -15.28 -6.67
N LEU A 201 -14.52 -15.42 -6.57
CA LEU A 201 -15.12 -16.48 -5.77
C LEU A 201 -14.75 -17.88 -6.31
N GLU A 202 -14.81 -18.08 -7.63
CA GLU A 202 -14.42 -19.36 -8.25
C GLU A 202 -12.94 -19.67 -8.01
N GLU A 203 -12.07 -18.69 -8.12
CA GLU A 203 -10.63 -18.87 -7.86
C GLU A 203 -10.34 -19.16 -6.40
N TYR A 204 -11.06 -18.50 -5.47
CA TYR A 204 -11.00 -18.82 -4.05
C TYR A 204 -11.36 -20.28 -3.79
N ASN A 205 -12.49 -20.75 -4.33
CA ASN A 205 -12.96 -22.12 -4.17
C ASN A 205 -12.00 -23.16 -4.76
N LYS A 206 -11.36 -22.89 -5.91
CA LYS A 206 -10.34 -23.77 -6.49
C LYS A 206 -9.13 -23.92 -5.55
N ASN A 207 -8.65 -22.81 -5.00
CA ASN A 207 -7.48 -22.81 -4.15
C ASN A 207 -7.72 -23.51 -2.81
N HIS A 208 -8.93 -23.41 -2.23
CA HIS A 208 -9.28 -24.02 -0.95
C HIS A 208 -9.71 -25.49 -1.10
N ASN A 209 -10.37 -25.86 -2.18
CA ASN A 209 -10.70 -27.27 -2.46
C ASN A 209 -9.45 -28.11 -2.76
N SER A 210 -8.40 -27.55 -3.35
CA SER A 210 -7.13 -28.26 -3.59
C SER A 210 -6.38 -28.57 -2.28
N VAL A 211 -6.47 -27.71 -1.28
CA VAL A 211 -5.85 -27.93 0.04
C VAL A 211 -6.55 -29.09 0.78
N HIS A 212 -7.87 -29.15 0.75
CA HIS A 212 -8.63 -30.25 1.36
C HIS A 212 -8.33 -31.62 0.72
N TYR A 213 -8.11 -31.66 -0.59
CA TYR A 213 -7.75 -32.91 -1.29
C TYR A 213 -6.35 -33.39 -0.91
N THR A 214 -5.39 -32.50 -0.72
CA THR A 214 -4.03 -32.85 -0.32
C THR A 214 -3.96 -33.33 1.12
N GLU A 215 -4.69 -32.70 2.04
CA GLU A 215 -4.78 -33.12 3.44
C GLU A 215 -5.49 -34.49 3.60
N MET A 216 -6.49 -34.81 2.77
CA MET A 216 -7.15 -36.13 2.77
C MET A 216 -6.25 -37.23 2.24
N LEU A 217 -5.38 -36.93 1.25
CA LEU A 217 -4.41 -37.90 0.72
C LEU A 217 -3.31 -38.20 1.73
N ASP A 218 -2.76 -37.18 2.41
CA ASP A 218 -1.76 -37.35 3.47
C ASP A 218 -2.31 -38.17 4.67
N GLN A 219 -3.56 -37.98 5.02
CA GLN A 219 -4.19 -38.77 6.08
C GLN A 219 -4.47 -40.24 5.67
N SER A 220 -4.75 -40.48 4.39
CA SER A 220 -4.96 -41.83 3.87
C SER A 220 -3.65 -42.61 3.71
N GLU A 221 -2.53 -41.95 3.35
CA GLU A 221 -1.22 -42.62 3.30
C GLU A 221 -0.65 -42.92 4.69
N ASN A 222 -0.88 -42.07 5.69
CA ASN A 222 -0.45 -42.34 7.06
C ASN A 222 -1.25 -43.47 7.76
N GLN A 223 -2.47 -43.79 7.31
CA GLN A 223 -3.24 -44.94 7.81
C GLN A 223 -2.82 -46.29 7.19
N LEU A 224 -2.18 -46.29 6.03
CA LEU A 224 -1.69 -47.49 5.35
C LEU A 224 -0.30 -47.97 5.86
N ILE A 225 0.38 -47.18 6.65
CA ILE A 225 1.73 -47.49 7.19
C ILE A 225 1.61 -48.12 8.63
N LEU A 226 0.43 -48.11 9.24
CA LEU A 226 0.17 -48.59 10.61
C LEU A 226 -0.61 -49.91 10.70
N ASN A 227 -0.74 -50.67 9.60
CA ASN A 227 -1.34 -52.03 9.61
C ASN A 227 -0.33 -53.07 9.09
#